data_2a736b26dea5075be03d832df8673d7e
#
_entry.id   2a736b26dea5075be03d832df8673d7e
#
_cell.length_a   1.000
_cell.length_b   1.000
_cell.length_c   1.000
_cell.angle_alpha   90.00
_cell.angle_beta   90.00
_cell.angle_gamma   90.00
#
_symmetry.space_group_name_H-M   'P 1'
#
loop_
_entity.id
_entity.type
_entity.pdbx_description
1 polymer ?
#
loop_
_entity_poly.entity_id
_entity_poly.type
_entity_poly.pdbx_seq_one_letter_code
_entity_poly.pdbx_strand_id
1 'polypeptide(L)'
;IHIHDLDMLSGYCAGWSLRQLIEEGFGGVPNTVSSAPPKHLSSACGQVVNFLGTLQNEWAGAQAFSSFDTYMAPFVRIDQLTFEQVYQVLQEFVFNLNVPSRWGTQTPFTNLTFDWTCPADLRDHTPIIGGEIMDFYYGDLQPEMDLINRAFLAVLAEGDSDGRPFTFPIPTYNITKDFDWDSPNTEALFDMTAQYGLPYFQNFINSDLDPGMIRSMCCRLQLDLRELLKRGNGLFGSAELTGSIGVVTLNCARLGYQYAGDEAGLLAAVDNLVALGVDTLERRRAFVTEQLRNGLYPYTRRWLPSLDNHFSTIGVNGCNEMVRNFTHDAYDITDPRGKALTARLLDHINSLIVAAQEQTGHLFNLEATPAEGTTYRFAKEDRKRFPDIIHAGSEREPYYTNSSQLPVAHTPDPFAALEHQEELQSKYTGGTVLHLYMGAAMSDGKACAKLVRRALENFHLPYITITPTFSICPEHGYISGEHPHCPHCDQTTEMWTRVMGYFRPVESFN
;
A
#
# COMPACT_ATOMS: atom_id res chain seq x y z
N ILE A 1 20.59 -5.39 -9.18
CA ILE A 1 19.69 -4.59 -8.37
C ILE A 1 19.01 -3.49 -9.21
N HIS A 2 17.88 -2.99 -8.73
CA HIS A 2 17.23 -1.79 -9.21
C HIS A 2 17.15 -0.78 -8.07
N ILE A 3 17.55 0.45 -8.31
CA ILE A 3 17.40 1.58 -7.40
C ILE A 3 16.19 2.35 -7.88
N HIS A 4 15.13 2.39 -7.07
CA HIS A 4 13.90 3.09 -7.43
C HIS A 4 14.10 4.60 -7.39
N ASP A 5 13.46 5.31 -8.33
CA ASP A 5 13.43 6.77 -8.42
C ASP A 5 14.83 7.40 -8.26
N LEU A 6 15.80 6.90 -9.04
CA LEU A 6 17.18 7.36 -8.99
C LEU A 6 17.32 8.82 -9.43
N ASP A 7 16.44 9.29 -10.29
CA ASP A 7 16.33 10.65 -10.80
C ASP A 7 15.63 11.62 -9.84
N MET A 8 14.95 11.09 -8.80
CA MET A 8 14.32 11.90 -7.75
C MET A 8 15.26 12.08 -6.56
N LEU A 9 15.56 13.33 -6.25
CA LEU A 9 16.46 13.70 -5.13
C LEU A 9 15.72 13.81 -3.80
N SER A 10 14.72 12.98 -3.53
CA SER A 10 13.85 13.03 -2.37
C SER A 10 13.73 11.68 -1.68
N GLY A 11 13.01 11.64 -0.54
CA GLY A 11 12.55 10.39 0.05
C GLY A 11 11.51 9.69 -0.84
N TYR A 12 11.25 8.41 -0.56
CA TYR A 12 10.35 7.60 -1.37
C TYR A 12 8.89 7.79 -0.94
N CYS A 13 8.49 7.27 0.22
CA CYS A 13 7.13 7.35 0.73
C CYS A 13 7.07 7.98 2.12
N ALA A 14 5.96 8.65 2.44
CA ALA A 14 5.75 9.20 3.76
C ALA A 14 4.32 8.99 4.27
N GLY A 15 4.20 8.69 5.56
CA GLY A 15 2.96 8.73 6.33
C GLY A 15 2.97 9.95 7.25
N TRP A 16 1.88 10.66 7.21
CA TRP A 16 1.73 11.95 7.88
C TRP A 16 0.75 11.85 9.04
N SER A 17 0.82 12.75 9.99
CA SER A 17 -0.17 12.86 11.06
C SER A 17 -1.37 13.68 10.60
N LEU A 18 -2.50 12.99 10.40
CA LEU A 18 -3.77 13.67 10.13
C LEU A 18 -4.22 14.51 11.33
N ARG A 19 -3.99 14.00 12.54
CA ARG A 19 -4.25 14.71 13.78
C ARG A 19 -3.52 16.05 13.81
N GLN A 20 -2.22 16.06 13.52
CA GLN A 20 -1.42 17.28 13.52
C GLN A 20 -1.95 18.29 12.48
N LEU A 21 -2.33 17.83 11.28
CA LEU A 21 -2.91 18.69 10.27
C LEU A 21 -4.23 19.34 10.72
N ILE A 22 -5.09 18.59 11.39
CA ILE A 22 -6.37 19.08 11.93
C ILE A 22 -6.15 20.06 13.08
N GLU A 23 -5.23 19.78 13.98
CA GLU A 23 -4.96 20.60 15.17
C GLU A 23 -4.24 21.90 14.84
N GLU A 24 -3.35 21.92 13.83
CA GLU A 24 -2.49 23.05 13.50
C GLU A 24 -2.94 23.83 12.25
N GLY A 25 -3.68 23.18 11.35
CA GLY A 25 -3.98 23.73 10.02
C GLY A 25 -2.80 23.63 9.05
N PHE A 26 -3.06 23.70 7.75
CA PHE A 26 -2.01 23.60 6.73
C PHE A 26 -1.27 24.91 6.54
N GLY A 27 0.01 24.96 6.95
CA GLY A 27 0.82 26.16 6.88
C GLY A 27 2.17 25.99 7.58
N GLY A 28 2.75 27.13 7.99
CA GLY A 28 4.01 27.18 8.75
C GLY A 28 5.28 27.17 7.91
N VAL A 29 5.17 27.24 6.58
CA VAL A 29 6.30 27.47 5.68
C VAL A 29 6.41 28.95 5.38
N PRO A 30 7.56 29.61 5.60
CA PRO A 30 7.73 31.05 5.39
C PRO A 30 7.37 31.48 3.97
N ASN A 31 6.71 32.61 3.85
CA ASN A 31 6.28 33.24 2.58
C ASN A 31 5.27 32.43 1.78
N THR A 32 4.57 31.48 2.39
CA THR A 32 3.45 30.74 1.78
C THR A 32 2.14 31.06 2.49
N VAL A 33 1.03 30.73 1.84
CA VAL A 33 -0.29 30.84 2.48
C VAL A 33 -0.42 29.84 3.62
N SER A 34 -1.17 30.21 4.65
CA SER A 34 -1.45 29.37 5.81
C SER A 34 -2.95 29.25 6.04
N SER A 35 -3.41 28.08 6.40
CA SER A 35 -4.78 27.84 6.87
C SER A 35 -4.77 27.72 8.38
N ALA A 36 -5.78 28.26 9.03
CA ALA A 36 -6.08 27.95 10.43
C ALA A 36 -6.55 26.49 10.56
N PRO A 37 -6.56 25.93 11.79
CA PRO A 37 -7.23 24.66 12.06
C PRO A 37 -8.64 24.61 11.47
N PRO A 38 -9.00 23.54 10.73
CA PRO A 38 -10.31 23.44 10.10
C PRO A 38 -11.41 23.32 11.14
N LYS A 39 -12.58 23.93 10.85
CA LYS A 39 -13.77 23.85 11.70
C LYS A 39 -14.88 22.99 11.11
N HIS A 40 -14.83 22.70 9.81
CA HIS A 40 -15.84 21.99 9.04
C HIS A 40 -15.23 20.84 8.23
N LEU A 41 -15.99 19.79 7.98
CA LEU A 41 -15.55 18.62 7.24
C LEU A 41 -14.97 18.98 5.86
N SER A 42 -15.65 19.86 5.13
CA SER A 42 -15.20 20.32 3.80
C SER A 42 -13.86 21.02 3.85
N SER A 43 -13.64 21.85 4.88
CA SER A 43 -12.36 22.54 5.09
C SER A 43 -11.24 21.57 5.45
N ALA A 44 -11.52 20.57 6.28
CA ALA A 44 -10.56 19.53 6.64
C ALA A 44 -10.16 18.71 5.41
N CYS A 45 -11.12 18.22 4.63
CA CYS A 45 -10.89 17.52 3.37
C CYS A 45 -10.11 18.38 2.36
N GLY A 46 -10.43 19.66 2.22
CA GLY A 46 -9.71 20.60 1.37
C GLY A 46 -8.24 20.80 1.80
N GLN A 47 -7.98 20.84 3.10
CA GLN A 47 -6.61 20.91 3.62
C GLN A 47 -5.84 19.62 3.38
N VAL A 48 -6.45 18.44 3.51
CA VAL A 48 -5.84 17.15 3.19
C VAL A 48 -5.44 17.10 1.71
N VAL A 49 -6.33 17.52 0.78
CA VAL A 49 -6.01 17.57 -0.66
C VAL A 49 -4.83 18.51 -0.93
N ASN A 50 -4.83 19.71 -0.35
CA ASN A 50 -3.74 20.66 -0.53
C ASN A 50 -2.42 20.15 0.07
N PHE A 51 -2.49 19.50 1.23
CA PHE A 51 -1.33 18.88 1.88
C PHE A 51 -0.71 17.82 0.97
N LEU A 52 -1.49 16.81 0.59
CA LEU A 52 -1.03 15.69 -0.24
C LEU A 52 -0.50 16.18 -1.60
N GLY A 53 -1.22 17.09 -2.25
CA GLY A 53 -0.80 17.68 -3.52
C GLY A 53 0.49 18.51 -3.40
N THR A 54 0.76 19.13 -2.26
CA THR A 54 2.01 19.88 -2.04
C THR A 54 3.16 18.92 -1.74
N LEU A 55 2.95 17.98 -0.83
CA LEU A 55 4.01 17.05 -0.38
C LEU A 55 4.46 16.07 -1.47
N GLN A 56 3.60 15.74 -2.45
CA GLN A 56 4.02 14.92 -3.59
C GLN A 56 5.15 15.57 -4.43
N ASN A 57 5.33 16.90 -4.34
CA ASN A 57 6.46 17.57 -5.01
C ASN A 57 7.78 17.40 -4.25
N GLU A 58 7.73 16.97 -3.00
CA GLU A 58 8.90 16.74 -2.15
C GLU A 58 9.18 15.24 -1.91
N TRP A 59 8.32 14.34 -2.40
CA TRP A 59 8.42 12.88 -2.22
C TRP A 59 8.17 12.15 -3.54
N ALA A 60 8.95 11.11 -3.80
CA ALA A 60 8.87 10.36 -5.06
C ALA A 60 7.66 9.42 -5.15
N GLY A 61 7.24 8.86 -4.03
CA GLY A 61 6.19 7.84 -3.97
C GLY A 61 4.96 8.30 -3.21
N ALA A 62 4.26 7.33 -2.65
CA ALA A 62 2.96 7.54 -2.06
C ALA A 62 2.99 8.31 -0.74
N GLN A 63 1.89 9.02 -0.49
CA GLN A 63 1.60 9.76 0.73
C GLN A 63 0.41 9.12 1.44
N ALA A 64 0.44 9.00 2.77
CA ALA A 64 -0.62 8.35 3.51
C ALA A 64 -1.07 9.14 4.73
N PHE A 65 -2.36 9.03 5.02
CA PHE A 65 -2.96 9.37 6.30
C PHE A 65 -3.68 8.16 6.88
N SER A 66 -3.51 7.96 8.19
CA SER A 66 -4.20 6.89 8.94
C SER A 66 -5.40 7.42 9.70
N SER A 67 -6.32 6.51 10.09
CA SER A 67 -7.47 6.82 10.94
C SER A 67 -8.37 7.91 10.36
N PHE A 68 -8.59 7.88 9.04
CA PHE A 68 -9.32 8.95 8.34
C PHE A 68 -10.75 9.09 8.89
N ASP A 69 -11.49 8.00 9.03
CA ASP A 69 -12.84 7.99 9.58
C ASP A 69 -12.88 8.46 11.03
N THR A 70 -11.93 8.03 11.87
CA THR A 70 -11.83 8.44 13.28
C THR A 70 -11.58 9.95 13.41
N TYR A 71 -10.59 10.49 12.69
CA TYR A 71 -10.24 11.90 12.81
C TYR A 71 -11.20 12.85 12.10
N MET A 72 -11.99 12.38 11.13
CA MET A 72 -13.00 13.19 10.45
C MET A 72 -14.37 13.18 11.15
N ALA A 73 -14.65 12.17 11.99
CA ALA A 73 -15.92 12.01 12.71
C ALA A 73 -16.33 13.25 13.58
N PRO A 74 -15.41 13.93 14.28
CA PRO A 74 -15.76 15.11 15.08
C PRO A 74 -16.46 16.21 14.26
N PHE A 75 -16.06 16.43 13.01
CA PHE A 75 -16.66 17.46 12.15
C PHE A 75 -18.11 17.12 11.80
N VAL A 76 -18.40 15.83 11.59
CA VAL A 76 -19.78 15.37 11.32
C VAL A 76 -20.68 15.64 12.51
N ARG A 77 -20.21 15.38 13.74
CA ARG A 77 -20.95 15.65 14.97
C ARG A 77 -21.18 17.13 15.20
N ILE A 78 -20.14 17.97 15.09
CA ILE A 78 -20.22 19.39 15.36
C ILE A 78 -21.20 20.09 14.41
N ASP A 79 -21.12 19.78 13.12
CA ASP A 79 -21.98 20.37 12.10
C ASP A 79 -23.30 19.63 11.92
N GLN A 80 -23.54 18.52 12.65
CA GLN A 80 -24.74 17.68 12.54
C GLN A 80 -25.07 17.29 11.10
N LEU A 81 -24.03 16.87 10.36
CA LEU A 81 -24.13 16.59 8.93
C LEU A 81 -25.02 15.39 8.63
N THR A 82 -25.85 15.52 7.59
CA THR A 82 -26.61 14.40 7.04
C THR A 82 -25.74 13.55 6.12
N PHE A 83 -26.23 12.35 5.74
CA PHE A 83 -25.56 11.47 4.78
C PHE A 83 -25.26 12.21 3.45
N GLU A 84 -26.22 12.95 2.91
CA GLU A 84 -26.10 13.65 1.63
C GLU A 84 -25.02 14.75 1.70
N GLN A 85 -24.90 15.40 2.84
CA GLN A 85 -23.87 16.45 3.04
C GLN A 85 -22.47 15.81 3.17
N VAL A 86 -22.33 14.72 3.93
CA VAL A 86 -21.05 13.99 4.04
C VAL A 86 -20.68 13.40 2.69
N TYR A 87 -21.65 12.79 1.99
CA TYR A 87 -21.45 12.23 0.65
C TYR A 87 -20.92 13.28 -0.33
N GLN A 88 -21.54 14.47 -0.40
CA GLN A 88 -21.11 15.54 -1.29
C GLN A 88 -19.68 16.00 -0.98
N VAL A 89 -19.33 16.16 0.29
CA VAL A 89 -17.96 16.56 0.68
C VAL A 89 -16.94 15.48 0.29
N LEU A 90 -17.26 14.22 0.52
CA LEU A 90 -16.36 13.12 0.17
C LEU A 90 -16.26 12.90 -1.34
N GLN A 91 -17.33 13.14 -2.11
CA GLN A 91 -17.29 13.09 -3.57
C GLN A 91 -16.32 14.17 -4.11
N GLU A 92 -16.42 15.40 -3.63
CA GLU A 92 -15.49 16.47 -3.99
C GLU A 92 -14.04 16.13 -3.58
N PHE A 93 -13.86 15.57 -2.39
CA PHE A 93 -12.57 15.16 -1.88
C PHE A 93 -11.91 14.10 -2.78
N VAL A 94 -12.62 13.03 -3.08
CA VAL A 94 -12.10 11.92 -3.92
C VAL A 94 -11.83 12.42 -5.34
N PHE A 95 -12.75 13.22 -5.93
CA PHE A 95 -12.55 13.81 -7.23
C PHE A 95 -11.27 14.68 -7.26
N ASN A 96 -11.09 15.56 -6.29
CA ASN A 96 -9.90 16.42 -6.22
C ASN A 96 -8.58 15.65 -6.06
N LEU A 97 -8.58 14.48 -5.43
CA LEU A 97 -7.42 13.62 -5.36
C LEU A 97 -7.08 12.92 -6.70
N ASN A 98 -8.02 12.90 -7.65
CA ASN A 98 -7.83 12.28 -8.96
C ASN A 98 -7.60 13.28 -10.11
N VAL A 99 -7.59 14.59 -9.83
CA VAL A 99 -7.34 15.64 -10.84
C VAL A 99 -5.85 15.96 -10.92
N PRO A 100 -5.18 15.68 -12.06
CA PRO A 100 -3.74 15.88 -12.20
C PRO A 100 -3.33 17.33 -12.47
N SER A 101 -4.23 18.16 -12.99
CA SER A 101 -3.94 19.48 -13.54
C SER A 101 -3.38 20.49 -12.53
N ARG A 102 -3.64 20.29 -11.24
CA ARG A 102 -3.25 21.23 -10.17
C ARG A 102 -1.82 21.03 -9.69
N TRP A 103 -1.30 19.81 -9.83
CA TRP A 103 -0.04 19.36 -9.25
C TRP A 103 0.98 18.93 -10.32
N GLY A 104 0.71 19.21 -11.58
CA GLY A 104 1.49 18.74 -12.71
C GLY A 104 0.79 17.61 -13.47
N THR A 105 1.54 16.63 -13.92
CA THR A 105 1.04 15.54 -14.77
C THR A 105 0.54 14.32 -14.01
N GLN A 106 0.77 14.24 -12.70
CA GLN A 106 0.39 13.10 -11.87
C GLN A 106 -0.60 13.52 -10.78
N THR A 107 -1.52 12.63 -10.48
CA THR A 107 -2.37 12.72 -9.29
C THR A 107 -1.57 12.36 -8.05
N PRO A 108 -1.89 12.90 -6.85
CA PRO A 108 -1.23 12.49 -5.62
C PRO A 108 -1.45 11.00 -5.36
N PHE A 109 -0.38 10.22 -5.36
CA PHE A 109 -0.46 8.81 -4.98
C PHE A 109 -0.79 8.73 -3.49
N THR A 110 -2.05 8.47 -3.18
CA THR A 110 -2.62 8.62 -1.84
C THR A 110 -3.15 7.29 -1.32
N ASN A 111 -2.81 6.98 -0.07
CA ASN A 111 -3.44 5.93 0.71
C ASN A 111 -4.16 6.53 1.92
N LEU A 112 -5.36 6.05 2.21
CA LEU A 112 -6.10 6.36 3.43
C LEU A 112 -6.41 5.07 4.19
N THR A 113 -6.13 5.06 5.49
CA THR A 113 -6.52 3.96 6.37
C THR A 113 -7.76 4.33 7.16
N PHE A 114 -8.69 3.40 7.22
CA PHE A 114 -9.94 3.47 7.96
C PHE A 114 -9.91 2.48 9.12
N ASP A 115 -10.24 2.96 10.30
CA ASP A 115 -10.24 2.14 11.52
C ASP A 115 -11.48 1.27 11.64
N TRP A 116 -12.60 1.68 11.06
CA TRP A 116 -13.92 1.08 11.14
C TRP A 116 -14.53 1.15 12.53
N THR A 117 -13.79 0.71 13.54
CA THR A 117 -14.10 0.86 14.97
C THR A 117 -13.07 1.77 15.61
N CYS A 118 -13.49 2.67 16.49
CA CYS A 118 -12.56 3.59 17.12
C CYS A 118 -11.42 2.86 17.84
N PRO A 119 -10.15 3.14 17.51
CA PRO A 119 -9.01 2.48 18.12
C PRO A 119 -8.94 2.69 19.63
N ALA A 120 -8.49 1.67 20.37
CA ALA A 120 -8.43 1.70 21.82
C ALA A 120 -7.54 2.84 22.36
N ASP A 121 -6.46 3.17 21.65
CA ASP A 121 -5.52 4.24 22.02
C ASP A 121 -6.11 5.65 21.79
N LEU A 122 -7.13 5.79 20.94
CA LEU A 122 -7.81 7.07 20.70
C LEU A 122 -9.14 7.21 21.46
N ARG A 123 -9.71 6.11 21.92
CA ARG A 123 -11.07 6.04 22.48
C ARG A 123 -11.35 7.07 23.55
N ASP A 124 -10.41 7.26 24.47
CA ASP A 124 -10.53 8.16 25.63
C ASP A 124 -9.87 9.53 25.39
N HIS A 125 -9.45 9.83 24.14
CA HIS A 125 -8.91 11.12 23.80
C HIS A 125 -9.99 12.07 23.30
N THR A 126 -9.92 13.34 23.74
CA THR A 126 -10.80 14.41 23.27
C THR A 126 -10.27 15.02 21.97
N PRO A 127 -11.12 15.19 20.95
CA PRO A 127 -10.73 15.91 19.74
C PRO A 127 -10.44 17.38 20.00
N ILE A 128 -9.50 17.94 19.21
CA ILE A 128 -9.23 19.38 19.15
C ILE A 128 -9.62 19.86 17.75
N ILE A 129 -10.70 20.65 17.65
CA ILE A 129 -11.25 21.11 16.38
C ILE A 129 -11.31 22.63 16.35
N GLY A 130 -10.77 23.23 15.30
CA GLY A 130 -10.69 24.67 15.18
C GLY A 130 -9.87 25.37 16.28
N GLY A 131 -8.99 24.61 16.95
CA GLY A 131 -8.17 25.04 18.08
C GLY A 131 -8.88 24.93 19.44
N GLU A 132 -10.08 24.37 19.50
CA GLU A 132 -10.86 24.18 20.74
C GLU A 132 -10.94 22.70 21.11
N ILE A 133 -10.81 22.39 22.42
CA ILE A 133 -10.98 21.05 22.97
C ILE A 133 -12.47 20.76 23.04
N MET A 134 -12.88 19.63 22.47
CA MET A 134 -14.30 19.22 22.49
C MET A 134 -14.69 18.62 23.84
N ASP A 135 -15.99 18.56 24.10
CA ASP A 135 -16.59 18.00 25.32
C ASP A 135 -17.01 16.53 25.18
N PHE A 136 -16.50 15.84 24.16
CA PHE A 136 -16.73 14.43 23.86
C PHE A 136 -15.42 13.73 23.48
N TYR A 137 -15.41 12.40 23.53
CA TYR A 137 -14.25 11.58 23.16
C TYR A 137 -14.38 11.00 21.76
N TYR A 138 -13.26 10.58 21.15
CA TYR A 138 -13.30 9.85 19.87
C TYR A 138 -14.12 8.57 19.96
N GLY A 139 -14.10 7.89 21.12
CA GLY A 139 -14.91 6.69 21.36
C GLY A 139 -16.42 6.89 21.29
N ASP A 140 -16.90 8.13 21.45
CA ASP A 140 -18.32 8.48 21.37
C ASP A 140 -18.81 8.66 19.92
N LEU A 141 -17.92 8.60 18.93
CA LEU A 141 -18.17 9.03 17.54
C LEU A 141 -18.43 7.89 16.57
N GLN A 142 -18.70 6.68 17.03
CA GLN A 142 -18.96 5.55 16.14
C GLN A 142 -20.06 5.80 15.09
N PRO A 143 -21.20 6.44 15.44
CA PRO A 143 -22.23 6.75 14.44
C PRO A 143 -21.74 7.67 13.33
N GLU A 144 -20.87 8.64 13.65
CA GLU A 144 -20.29 9.56 12.70
C GLU A 144 -19.21 8.88 11.83
N MET A 145 -18.41 7.97 12.40
CA MET A 145 -17.50 7.11 11.65
C MET A 145 -18.26 6.24 10.66
N ASP A 146 -19.36 5.63 11.10
CA ASP A 146 -20.23 4.82 10.25
C ASP A 146 -20.81 5.62 9.09
N LEU A 147 -21.16 6.87 9.33
CA LEU A 147 -21.68 7.79 8.30
C LEU A 147 -20.61 8.12 7.26
N ILE A 148 -19.38 8.41 7.70
CA ILE A 148 -18.23 8.66 6.82
C ILE A 148 -17.93 7.42 5.97
N ASN A 149 -17.83 6.25 6.60
CA ASN A 149 -17.56 4.99 5.89
C ASN A 149 -18.63 4.71 4.84
N ARG A 150 -19.91 4.83 5.20
CA ARG A 150 -21.02 4.63 4.26
C ARG A 150 -20.97 5.59 3.08
N ALA A 151 -20.72 6.87 3.33
CA ALA A 151 -20.63 7.88 2.28
C ALA A 151 -19.41 7.67 1.38
N PHE A 152 -18.25 7.35 1.96
CA PHE A 152 -17.03 7.07 1.21
C PHE A 152 -17.18 5.84 0.30
N LEU A 153 -17.76 4.75 0.83
CA LEU A 153 -18.04 3.55 0.05
C LEU A 153 -19.00 3.83 -1.11
N ALA A 154 -20.04 4.65 -0.87
CA ALA A 154 -20.99 5.04 -1.92
C ALA A 154 -20.30 5.84 -3.04
N VAL A 155 -19.43 6.80 -2.71
CA VAL A 155 -18.64 7.57 -3.70
C VAL A 155 -17.75 6.65 -4.54
N LEU A 156 -17.04 5.71 -3.90
CA LEU A 156 -16.16 4.78 -4.62
C LEU A 156 -16.93 3.77 -5.48
N ALA A 157 -18.10 3.34 -5.04
CA ALA A 157 -18.95 2.40 -5.78
C ALA A 157 -19.59 3.06 -7.01
N GLU A 158 -19.92 4.35 -6.93
CA GLU A 158 -20.49 5.11 -8.05
C GLU A 158 -19.45 5.41 -9.13
N GLY A 159 -18.20 5.71 -8.72
CA GLY A 159 -17.14 6.10 -9.63
C GLY A 159 -17.28 7.54 -10.15
N ASP A 160 -16.63 7.83 -11.27
CA ASP A 160 -16.72 9.11 -11.97
C ASP A 160 -18.01 9.21 -12.83
N SER A 161 -18.19 10.34 -13.53
CA SER A 161 -19.37 10.57 -14.38
C SER A 161 -19.55 9.54 -15.53
N ASP A 162 -18.49 8.83 -15.86
CA ASP A 162 -18.49 7.77 -16.89
C ASP A 162 -18.58 6.37 -16.27
N GLY A 163 -18.74 6.28 -14.94
CA GLY A 163 -18.79 5.02 -14.19
C GLY A 163 -17.43 4.33 -14.03
N ARG A 164 -16.32 5.06 -14.23
CA ARG A 164 -14.97 4.53 -14.00
C ARG A 164 -14.62 4.59 -12.51
N PRO A 165 -14.00 3.55 -11.95
CA PRO A 165 -13.55 3.58 -10.58
C PRO A 165 -12.44 4.62 -10.39
N PHE A 166 -12.45 5.30 -9.24
CA PHE A 166 -11.36 6.20 -8.86
C PHE A 166 -10.08 5.42 -8.55
N THR A 167 -8.93 5.91 -9.03
CA THR A 167 -7.62 5.31 -8.74
C THR A 167 -7.18 5.60 -7.31
N PHE A 168 -7.44 6.81 -6.80
CA PHE A 168 -7.07 7.29 -5.48
C PHE A 168 -8.28 7.87 -4.72
N PRO A 169 -8.21 7.87 -3.39
CA PRO A 169 -7.20 7.24 -2.54
C PRO A 169 -7.33 5.71 -2.55
N ILE A 170 -6.23 5.01 -2.31
CA ILE A 170 -6.26 3.57 -2.05
C ILE A 170 -6.80 3.38 -0.63
N PRO A 171 -7.98 2.76 -0.43
CA PRO A 171 -8.52 2.54 0.89
C PRO A 171 -7.94 1.28 1.53
N THR A 172 -7.49 1.40 2.78
CA THR A 172 -7.09 0.27 3.62
C THR A 172 -8.01 0.22 4.84
N TYR A 173 -8.64 -0.91 5.07
CA TYR A 173 -9.49 -1.14 6.24
C TYR A 173 -8.77 -1.99 7.27
N ASN A 174 -8.73 -1.50 8.52
CA ASN A 174 -8.22 -2.24 9.66
C ASN A 174 -9.27 -3.23 10.13
N ILE A 175 -9.03 -4.52 9.93
CA ILE A 175 -9.95 -5.56 10.38
C ILE A 175 -9.48 -6.08 11.73
N THR A 176 -10.14 -5.60 12.78
CA THR A 176 -9.85 -5.89 14.18
C THR A 176 -10.78 -6.99 14.72
N LYS A 177 -10.52 -7.46 15.94
CA LYS A 177 -11.33 -8.51 16.58
C LYS A 177 -12.76 -8.08 16.86
N ASP A 178 -12.99 -6.77 16.99
CA ASP A 178 -14.29 -6.13 17.22
C ASP A 178 -14.95 -5.59 15.93
N PHE A 179 -14.45 -5.99 14.76
CA PHE A 179 -15.05 -5.63 13.47
C PHE A 179 -16.47 -6.21 13.35
N ASP A 180 -17.45 -5.33 13.12
CA ASP A 180 -18.85 -5.74 12.95
C ASP A 180 -19.11 -6.29 11.53
N TRP A 181 -19.12 -7.64 11.44
CA TRP A 181 -19.33 -8.36 10.19
C TRP A 181 -20.78 -8.33 9.67
N ASP A 182 -21.71 -7.90 10.49
CA ASP A 182 -23.16 -7.96 10.20
C ASP A 182 -23.78 -6.57 9.99
N SER A 183 -22.98 -5.49 10.04
CA SER A 183 -23.48 -4.14 9.84
C SER A 183 -23.85 -3.86 8.38
N PRO A 184 -24.80 -2.94 8.10
CA PRO A 184 -25.12 -2.51 6.73
C PRO A 184 -23.91 -1.91 5.99
N ASN A 185 -22.98 -1.27 6.69
CA ASN A 185 -21.76 -0.74 6.09
C ASN A 185 -20.81 -1.87 5.66
N THR A 186 -20.79 -2.98 6.40
CA THR A 186 -20.02 -4.16 6.02
C THR A 186 -20.58 -4.80 4.74
N GLU A 187 -21.89 -4.86 4.59
CA GLU A 187 -22.52 -5.33 3.34
C GLU A 187 -22.08 -4.43 2.17
N ALA A 188 -22.16 -3.11 2.30
CA ALA A 188 -21.71 -2.15 1.27
C ALA A 188 -20.21 -2.26 0.95
N LEU A 189 -19.36 -2.44 1.98
CA LEU A 189 -17.92 -2.63 1.81
C LEU A 189 -17.62 -3.87 0.94
N PHE A 190 -18.27 -4.98 1.23
CA PHE A 190 -18.00 -6.23 0.53
C PHE A 190 -18.70 -6.34 -0.82
N ASP A 191 -19.82 -5.65 -1.02
CA ASP A 191 -20.44 -5.50 -2.36
C ASP A 191 -19.50 -4.74 -3.29
N MET A 192 -18.96 -3.60 -2.85
CA MET A 192 -17.95 -2.84 -3.58
C MET A 192 -16.67 -3.67 -3.81
N THR A 193 -16.24 -4.45 -2.81
CA THR A 193 -15.05 -5.31 -2.94
C THR A 193 -15.28 -6.42 -3.97
N ALA A 194 -16.45 -7.06 -3.97
CA ALA A 194 -16.80 -8.10 -4.94
C ALA A 194 -16.85 -7.56 -6.38
N GLN A 195 -17.29 -6.32 -6.54
CA GLN A 195 -17.42 -5.67 -7.84
C GLN A 195 -16.10 -5.11 -8.36
N TYR A 196 -15.41 -4.29 -7.56
CA TYR A 196 -14.23 -3.52 -7.99
C TYR A 196 -12.93 -3.95 -7.33
N GLY A 197 -12.97 -4.64 -6.19
CA GLY A 197 -11.76 -5.05 -5.46
C GLY A 197 -10.92 -3.90 -4.92
N LEU A 198 -11.46 -2.70 -4.77
CA LEU A 198 -10.70 -1.49 -4.40
C LEU A 198 -9.99 -1.58 -3.04
N PRO A 199 -10.63 -2.10 -1.97
CA PRO A 199 -10.05 -2.08 -0.64
C PRO A 199 -8.90 -3.06 -0.45
N TYR A 200 -8.02 -2.67 0.47
CA TYR A 200 -7.07 -3.56 1.15
C TYR A 200 -7.60 -3.87 2.55
N PHE A 201 -7.37 -5.09 3.02
CA PHE A 201 -7.75 -5.53 4.35
C PHE A 201 -6.50 -5.84 5.15
N GLN A 202 -6.26 -5.04 6.20
CA GLN A 202 -5.18 -5.24 7.15
C GLN A 202 -5.64 -6.15 8.27
N ASN A 203 -4.85 -7.20 8.55
CA ASN A 203 -5.21 -8.24 9.50
C ASN A 203 -4.74 -7.91 10.91
N PHE A 204 -5.69 -7.65 11.81
CA PHE A 204 -5.46 -7.55 13.26
C PHE A 204 -6.25 -8.62 14.07
N ILE A 205 -6.90 -9.56 13.37
CA ILE A 205 -7.61 -10.67 14.04
C ILE A 205 -6.62 -11.76 14.43
N ASN A 206 -5.87 -12.28 13.43
CA ASN A 206 -4.87 -13.33 13.59
C ASN A 206 -3.49 -12.74 13.32
N SER A 207 -3.04 -11.88 14.23
CA SER A 207 -1.79 -11.13 14.11
C SER A 207 -1.24 -10.84 15.49
N ASP A 208 0.09 -10.84 15.61
CA ASP A 208 0.80 -10.40 16.81
C ASP A 208 0.91 -8.87 16.91
N LEU A 209 0.31 -8.16 15.95
CA LEU A 209 0.40 -6.71 15.82
C LEU A 209 -0.78 -6.05 16.56
N ASP A 210 -0.47 -5.00 17.32
CA ASP A 210 -1.49 -4.16 17.94
C ASP A 210 -1.93 -3.06 16.96
N PRO A 211 -3.25 -2.89 16.70
CA PRO A 211 -3.77 -1.83 15.84
C PRO A 211 -3.30 -0.42 16.25
N GLY A 212 -3.12 -0.17 17.54
CA GLY A 212 -2.59 1.10 18.07
C GLY A 212 -1.11 1.34 17.77
N MET A 213 -0.36 0.26 17.50
CA MET A 213 1.09 0.34 17.22
C MET A 213 1.42 0.39 15.74
N ILE A 214 0.47 0.06 14.86
CA ILE A 214 0.70 -0.01 13.42
C ILE A 214 -0.37 0.81 12.74
N ARG A 215 0.02 1.98 12.28
CA ARG A 215 -0.81 2.74 11.37
C ARG A 215 -0.26 2.53 9.97
N SER A 216 -1.13 2.02 9.14
CA SER A 216 -0.79 1.61 7.78
C SER A 216 -0.20 2.76 6.99
N MET A 217 0.87 2.47 6.30
CA MET A 217 1.50 3.41 5.39
C MET A 217 1.35 2.95 3.95
N CYS A 218 1.50 3.90 3.06
CA CYS A 218 1.20 3.83 1.65
C CYS A 218 1.74 2.63 0.88
N CYS A 219 2.82 2.03 1.31
CA CYS A 219 3.43 0.88 0.64
C CYS A 219 3.19 -0.43 1.39
N ARG A 220 2.10 -0.51 2.19
CA ARG A 220 1.80 -1.69 3.02
C ARG A 220 2.89 -1.95 4.05
N LEU A 221 3.63 -0.89 4.39
CA LEU A 221 4.74 -0.92 5.32
C LEU A 221 4.19 -1.27 6.70
N GLN A 222 4.47 -2.47 7.16
CA GLN A 222 4.29 -2.85 8.55
C GLN A 222 5.50 -2.35 9.33
N LEU A 223 5.25 -1.40 10.19
CA LEU A 223 6.28 -0.90 11.09
C LEU A 223 6.18 -1.68 12.38
N ASP A 224 7.14 -2.55 12.64
CA ASP A 224 7.29 -3.15 13.94
C ASP A 224 7.82 -2.10 14.92
N LEU A 225 6.89 -1.42 15.60
CA LEU A 225 7.23 -0.42 16.61
C LEU A 225 8.03 -0.98 17.78
N ARG A 226 8.09 -2.30 17.96
CA ARG A 226 8.92 -2.93 19.00
C ARG A 226 10.40 -2.53 18.84
N GLU A 227 10.87 -2.37 17.60
CA GLU A 227 12.22 -1.86 17.33
C GLU A 227 12.36 -0.36 17.61
N LEU A 228 11.32 0.44 17.31
CA LEU A 228 11.30 1.87 17.66
C LEU A 228 11.18 2.10 19.17
N LEU A 229 10.37 1.30 19.87
CA LEU A 229 10.24 1.34 21.33
C LEU A 229 11.54 0.99 22.04
N LYS A 230 12.31 0.01 21.55
CA LYS A 230 13.65 -0.34 22.07
C LYS A 230 14.64 0.82 21.96
N ARG A 231 14.47 1.73 21.01
CA ARG A 231 15.33 2.89 20.79
C ARG A 231 14.95 4.13 21.61
N GLY A 232 13.94 4.05 22.45
CA GLY A 232 13.51 5.15 23.32
C GLY A 232 12.70 6.26 22.63
N ASN A 233 12.39 6.11 21.33
CA ASN A 233 11.61 7.10 20.56
C ASN A 233 10.09 6.91 20.65
N GLY A 234 9.63 5.99 21.50
CA GLY A 234 8.25 5.49 21.53
C GLY A 234 7.32 6.11 22.55
N LEU A 235 7.54 7.32 23.05
CA LEU A 235 6.69 7.87 24.12
C LEU A 235 5.44 8.62 23.63
N PHE A 236 5.30 8.87 22.33
CA PHE A 236 4.09 9.50 21.78
C PHE A 236 3.66 8.74 20.54
N GLY A 237 2.94 7.67 20.83
CA GLY A 237 2.02 6.87 20.07
C GLY A 237 1.84 7.25 18.62
N SER A 238 1.85 6.38 17.85
CA SER A 238 1.49 6.22 16.46
C SER A 238 2.71 6.08 15.55
N ALA A 239 2.63 5.06 14.74
CA ALA A 239 3.46 4.89 13.55
C ALA A 239 3.22 5.99 12.49
N GLU A 240 2.66 7.12 12.88
CA GLU A 240 2.62 8.35 12.10
C GLU A 240 4.04 8.92 11.97
N LEU A 241 4.28 9.74 10.97
CA LEU A 241 5.56 10.39 10.71
C LEU A 241 6.70 9.40 10.42
N THR A 242 6.39 8.32 9.73
CA THR A 242 7.35 7.34 9.25
C THR A 242 7.22 7.14 7.75
N GLY A 243 8.15 6.41 7.12
CA GLY A 243 8.12 6.17 5.69
C GLY A 243 9.30 5.36 5.19
N SER A 244 9.59 5.48 3.93
CA SER A 244 10.78 4.92 3.29
C SER A 244 11.62 6.01 2.64
N ILE A 245 12.91 6.02 2.95
CA ILE A 245 13.88 6.91 2.30
C ILE A 245 14.11 6.53 0.84
N GLY A 246 14.07 5.24 0.57
CA GLY A 246 14.29 4.70 -0.75
C GLY A 246 14.17 3.19 -0.78
N VAL A 247 14.04 2.65 -1.98
CA VAL A 247 13.89 1.21 -2.22
C VAL A 247 14.97 0.73 -3.18
N VAL A 248 15.59 -0.39 -2.84
CA VAL A 248 16.48 -1.14 -3.73
C VAL A 248 15.92 -2.54 -3.90
N THR A 249 15.66 -2.97 -5.12
CA THR A 249 15.09 -4.30 -5.42
C THR A 249 16.12 -5.23 -6.01
N LEU A 250 16.23 -6.44 -5.45
CA LEU A 250 17.09 -7.52 -5.92
C LEU A 250 16.44 -8.27 -7.08
N ASN A 251 17.23 -8.60 -8.10
CA ASN A 251 16.81 -9.46 -9.21
C ASN A 251 17.10 -10.92 -8.87
N CYS A 252 16.16 -11.60 -8.24
CA CYS A 252 16.32 -12.98 -7.81
C CYS A 252 16.37 -13.96 -8.99
N ALA A 253 15.63 -13.70 -10.07
CA ALA A 253 15.65 -14.54 -11.27
C ALA A 253 17.05 -14.69 -11.86
N ARG A 254 17.80 -13.56 -11.99
CA ARG A 254 19.19 -13.59 -12.45
C ARG A 254 20.10 -14.34 -11.49
N LEU A 255 19.88 -14.21 -10.17
CA LEU A 255 20.65 -14.99 -9.18
C LEU A 255 20.44 -16.47 -9.38
N GLY A 256 19.19 -16.92 -9.54
CA GLY A 256 18.89 -18.33 -9.84
C GLY A 256 19.59 -18.84 -11.09
N TYR A 257 19.63 -18.03 -12.14
CA TYR A 257 20.33 -18.39 -13.38
C TYR A 257 21.85 -18.50 -13.20
N GLN A 258 22.47 -17.49 -12.57
CA GLN A 258 23.93 -17.45 -12.43
C GLN A 258 24.49 -18.49 -11.47
N TYR A 259 23.70 -18.92 -10.49
CA TYR A 259 24.10 -19.87 -9.44
C TYR A 259 23.25 -21.13 -9.48
N ALA A 260 22.87 -21.57 -10.69
CA ALA A 260 22.06 -22.79 -10.86
C ALA A 260 22.69 -23.99 -10.15
N GLY A 261 21.94 -24.60 -9.23
CA GLY A 261 22.40 -25.74 -8.42
C GLY A 261 23.40 -25.42 -7.31
N ASP A 262 23.86 -24.17 -7.16
CA ASP A 262 24.82 -23.72 -6.13
C ASP A 262 24.15 -22.75 -5.14
N GLU A 263 23.49 -23.27 -4.12
CA GLU A 263 22.81 -22.45 -3.10
C GLU A 263 23.80 -21.62 -2.29
N ALA A 264 24.99 -22.15 -1.98
CA ALA A 264 26.00 -21.39 -1.22
C ALA A 264 26.51 -20.19 -2.01
N GLY A 265 26.77 -20.36 -3.30
CA GLY A 265 27.15 -19.27 -4.21
C GLY A 265 26.04 -18.25 -4.38
N LEU A 266 24.77 -18.70 -4.45
CA LEU A 266 23.61 -17.81 -4.53
C LEU A 266 23.51 -16.91 -3.29
N LEU A 267 23.61 -17.48 -2.08
CA LEU A 267 23.55 -16.73 -0.83
C LEU A 267 24.74 -15.77 -0.67
N ALA A 268 25.95 -16.19 -1.03
CA ALA A 268 27.13 -15.33 -1.02
C ALA A 268 27.00 -14.15 -2.01
N ALA A 269 26.32 -14.35 -3.15
CA ALA A 269 26.01 -13.25 -4.06
C ALA A 269 24.96 -12.31 -3.48
N VAL A 270 23.98 -12.83 -2.74
CA VAL A 270 22.99 -12.01 -2.00
C VAL A 270 23.66 -11.13 -0.97
N ASP A 271 24.65 -11.65 -0.20
CA ASP A 271 25.44 -10.85 0.74
C ASP A 271 26.01 -9.61 0.09
N ASN A 272 26.65 -9.76 -1.08
CA ASN A 272 27.23 -8.65 -1.82
C ASN A 272 26.17 -7.65 -2.33
N LEU A 273 25.04 -8.15 -2.82
CA LEU A 273 23.97 -7.30 -3.35
C LEU A 273 23.24 -6.54 -2.25
N VAL A 274 23.02 -7.15 -1.10
CA VAL A 274 22.43 -6.49 0.07
C VAL A 274 23.40 -5.43 0.61
N ALA A 275 24.69 -5.74 0.73
CA ALA A 275 25.70 -4.77 1.15
C ALA A 275 25.74 -3.54 0.20
N LEU A 276 25.68 -3.76 -1.11
CA LEU A 276 25.58 -2.69 -2.10
C LEU A 276 24.28 -1.89 -1.95
N GLY A 277 23.15 -2.57 -1.67
CA GLY A 277 21.86 -1.94 -1.41
C GLY A 277 21.90 -1.06 -0.16
N VAL A 278 22.50 -1.55 0.91
CA VAL A 278 22.70 -0.80 2.17
C VAL A 278 23.55 0.44 1.93
N ASP A 279 24.72 0.34 1.28
CA ASP A 279 25.55 1.51 0.96
C ASP A 279 24.80 2.54 0.12
N THR A 280 24.04 2.08 -0.87
CA THR A 280 23.22 2.94 -1.74
C THR A 280 22.17 3.71 -0.93
N LEU A 281 21.45 3.02 -0.05
CA LEU A 281 20.38 3.61 0.75
C LEU A 281 20.92 4.56 1.83
N GLU A 282 22.08 4.24 2.43
CA GLU A 282 22.75 5.13 3.38
C GLU A 282 23.22 6.42 2.70
N ARG A 283 23.78 6.35 1.50
CA ARG A 283 24.12 7.55 0.70
C ARG A 283 22.88 8.38 0.38
N ARG A 284 21.77 7.74 -0.02
CA ARG A 284 20.50 8.45 -0.26
C ARG A 284 19.99 9.11 1.02
N ARG A 285 20.01 8.41 2.15
CA ARG A 285 19.62 8.95 3.46
C ARG A 285 20.46 10.18 3.83
N ALA A 286 21.76 10.08 3.73
CA ALA A 286 22.67 11.19 4.02
C ALA A 286 22.37 12.40 3.13
N PHE A 287 22.20 12.17 1.82
CA PHE A 287 21.87 13.23 0.86
C PHE A 287 20.53 13.89 1.19
N VAL A 288 19.45 13.13 1.33
CA VAL A 288 18.11 13.68 1.60
C VAL A 288 18.10 14.44 2.94
N THR A 289 18.77 13.91 3.97
CA THR A 289 18.90 14.58 5.26
C THR A 289 19.63 15.92 5.15
N GLU A 290 20.70 15.98 4.36
CA GLU A 290 21.43 17.22 4.10
C GLU A 290 20.56 18.25 3.37
N GLN A 291 19.84 17.83 2.33
CA GLN A 291 18.96 18.72 1.58
C GLN A 291 17.77 19.21 2.42
N LEU A 292 17.23 18.35 3.30
CA LEU A 292 16.22 18.76 4.27
C LEU A 292 16.75 19.88 5.21
N ARG A 293 17.98 19.74 5.72
CA ARG A 293 18.63 20.77 6.54
C ARG A 293 18.87 22.06 5.76
N ASN A 294 19.24 21.97 4.49
CA ASN A 294 19.47 23.09 3.59
C ASN A 294 18.18 23.77 3.13
N GLY A 295 17.00 23.21 3.44
CA GLY A 295 15.69 23.80 3.15
C GLY A 295 15.15 23.51 1.74
N LEU A 296 15.68 22.50 1.04
CA LEU A 296 15.18 22.09 -0.28
C LEU A 296 13.75 21.53 -0.18
N TYR A 297 13.38 20.94 0.95
CA TYR A 297 12.07 20.36 1.22
C TYR A 297 11.38 21.12 2.36
N PRO A 298 10.86 22.35 2.10
CA PRO A 298 10.38 23.23 3.16
C PRO A 298 9.11 22.69 3.86
N TYR A 299 8.21 22.03 3.14
CA TYR A 299 7.03 21.42 3.74
C TYR A 299 7.37 20.15 4.52
N THR A 300 8.21 19.28 3.98
CA THR A 300 8.71 18.12 4.72
C THR A 300 9.40 18.56 6.01
N ARG A 301 10.27 19.57 5.96
CA ARG A 301 10.96 20.11 7.14
C ARG A 301 9.99 20.66 8.20
N ARG A 302 8.85 21.21 7.77
CA ARG A 302 7.82 21.71 8.68
C ARG A 302 7.06 20.58 9.37
N TRP A 303 6.75 19.49 8.64
CA TRP A 303 5.86 18.44 9.11
C TRP A 303 6.59 17.19 9.63
N LEU A 304 7.86 17.01 9.30
CA LEU A 304 8.71 15.93 9.80
C LEU A 304 9.91 16.52 10.55
N PRO A 305 10.02 16.30 11.87
CA PRO A 305 11.14 16.82 12.64
C PRO A 305 12.47 16.15 12.28
N SER A 306 12.44 14.87 11.90
CA SER A 306 13.60 14.11 11.43
C SER A 306 13.18 12.97 10.51
N LEU A 307 14.17 12.35 9.85
CA LEU A 307 13.99 11.14 9.04
C LEU A 307 14.42 9.86 9.78
N ASP A 308 14.65 9.94 11.09
CA ASP A 308 15.17 8.82 11.89
C ASP A 308 14.20 7.64 11.95
N ASN A 309 12.90 7.92 11.85
CA ASN A 309 11.85 6.90 11.81
C ASN A 309 11.54 6.39 10.40
N HIS A 310 12.32 6.80 9.38
CA HIS A 310 12.11 6.34 8.01
C HIS A 310 13.00 5.13 7.71
N PHE A 311 12.43 4.15 7.05
CA PHE A 311 13.12 2.92 6.68
C PHE A 311 13.93 3.06 5.39
N SER A 312 15.03 2.33 5.33
CA SER A 312 15.74 2.00 4.09
C SER A 312 15.26 0.62 3.65
N THR A 313 14.65 0.52 2.47
CA THR A 313 13.90 -0.67 2.06
C THR A 313 14.68 -1.51 1.06
N ILE A 314 14.86 -2.79 1.36
CA ILE A 314 15.34 -3.81 0.44
C ILE A 314 14.13 -4.58 -0.08
N GLY A 315 14.00 -4.68 -1.39
CA GLY A 315 12.95 -5.45 -2.06
C GLY A 315 13.51 -6.66 -2.79
N VAL A 316 12.64 -7.61 -3.07
CA VAL A 316 12.97 -8.79 -3.90
C VAL A 316 11.96 -8.93 -5.03
N ASN A 317 12.42 -9.47 -6.17
CA ASN A 317 11.55 -9.72 -7.31
C ASN A 317 12.00 -10.96 -8.09
N GLY A 318 11.04 -11.71 -8.67
CA GLY A 318 11.33 -12.87 -9.49
C GLY A 318 11.75 -14.13 -8.70
N CYS A 319 11.21 -14.37 -7.50
CA CYS A 319 11.53 -15.56 -6.73
C CYS A 319 11.03 -16.84 -7.41
N ASN A 320 9.90 -16.81 -8.12
CA ASN A 320 9.44 -17.94 -8.90
C ASN A 320 10.46 -18.32 -10.00
N GLU A 321 10.87 -17.31 -10.78
CA GLU A 321 11.84 -17.53 -11.87
C GLU A 321 13.25 -17.82 -11.31
N MET A 322 13.57 -17.36 -10.10
CA MET A 322 14.79 -17.80 -9.40
C MET A 322 14.79 -19.30 -9.20
N VAL A 323 13.71 -19.86 -8.67
CA VAL A 323 13.62 -21.32 -8.44
C VAL A 323 13.71 -22.07 -9.76
N ARG A 324 12.97 -21.65 -10.78
CA ARG A 324 12.98 -22.26 -12.10
C ARG A 324 14.38 -22.26 -12.75
N ASN A 325 15.05 -21.11 -12.76
CA ASN A 325 16.41 -21.00 -13.30
C ASN A 325 17.43 -21.79 -12.45
N PHE A 326 17.33 -21.74 -11.13
CA PHE A 326 18.21 -22.46 -10.22
C PHE A 326 18.14 -23.99 -10.41
N THR A 327 16.97 -24.50 -10.76
CA THR A 327 16.70 -25.94 -10.91
C THR A 327 16.70 -26.41 -12.37
N HIS A 328 17.07 -25.55 -13.33
CA HIS A 328 16.93 -25.84 -14.75
C HIS A 328 15.49 -26.26 -15.13
N ASP A 329 14.50 -25.54 -14.59
CA ASP A 329 13.07 -25.76 -14.80
C ASP A 329 12.52 -27.10 -14.29
N ALA A 330 13.24 -27.76 -13.37
CA ALA A 330 12.77 -29.01 -12.78
C ALA A 330 11.56 -28.82 -11.86
N TYR A 331 11.46 -27.67 -11.22
CA TYR A 331 10.31 -27.23 -10.41
C TYR A 331 10.35 -25.71 -10.20
N ASP A 332 9.25 -25.15 -9.74
CA ASP A 332 9.07 -23.74 -9.46
C ASP A 332 8.74 -23.48 -7.98
N ILE A 333 8.29 -22.27 -7.64
CA ILE A 333 7.96 -21.85 -6.26
C ILE A 333 6.77 -22.64 -5.68
N THR A 334 5.93 -23.25 -6.52
CA THR A 334 4.74 -24.00 -6.10
C THR A 334 5.11 -25.38 -5.52
N ASP A 335 6.27 -25.92 -5.90
CA ASP A 335 6.82 -27.14 -5.30
C ASP A 335 7.32 -26.84 -3.87
N PRO A 336 7.08 -27.72 -2.88
CA PRO A 336 7.57 -27.52 -1.51
C PRO A 336 9.08 -27.24 -1.41
N ARG A 337 9.90 -27.80 -2.29
CA ARG A 337 11.35 -27.55 -2.35
C ARG A 337 11.66 -26.12 -2.83
N GLY A 338 10.91 -25.63 -3.83
CA GLY A 338 11.03 -24.29 -4.35
C GLY A 338 10.57 -23.23 -3.32
N LYS A 339 9.45 -23.51 -2.64
CA LYS A 339 8.98 -22.69 -1.51
C LYS A 339 10.04 -22.63 -0.40
N ALA A 340 10.61 -23.78 -0.01
CA ALA A 340 11.65 -23.85 1.03
C ALA A 340 12.93 -23.09 0.63
N LEU A 341 13.38 -23.16 -0.63
CA LEU A 341 14.52 -22.37 -1.12
C LEU A 341 14.23 -20.87 -1.03
N THR A 342 13.04 -20.45 -1.42
CA THR A 342 12.61 -19.05 -1.32
C THR A 342 12.54 -18.59 0.13
N ALA A 343 12.01 -19.42 1.04
CA ALA A 343 11.95 -19.11 2.46
C ALA A 343 13.35 -18.90 3.06
N ARG A 344 14.32 -19.77 2.74
CA ARG A 344 15.72 -19.62 3.18
C ARG A 344 16.36 -18.33 2.63
N LEU A 345 16.08 -17.98 1.37
CA LEU A 345 16.54 -16.71 0.80
C LEU A 345 16.02 -15.51 1.59
N LEU A 346 14.71 -15.46 1.89
CA LEU A 346 14.10 -14.37 2.64
C LEU A 346 14.64 -14.29 4.08
N ASP A 347 14.82 -15.42 4.75
CA ASP A 347 15.42 -15.48 6.09
C ASP A 347 16.88 -14.98 6.08
N HIS A 348 17.64 -15.35 5.06
CA HIS A 348 19.01 -14.89 4.89
C HIS A 348 19.07 -13.38 4.69
N ILE A 349 18.23 -12.80 3.82
CA ILE A 349 18.15 -11.36 3.61
C ILE A 349 17.74 -10.64 4.92
N ASN A 350 16.77 -11.19 5.66
CA ASN A 350 16.39 -10.61 6.95
C ASN A 350 17.54 -10.59 7.95
N SER A 351 18.37 -11.64 7.99
CA SER A 351 19.56 -11.65 8.85
C SER A 351 20.56 -10.55 8.49
N LEU A 352 20.76 -10.31 7.20
CA LEU A 352 21.62 -9.21 6.71
C LEU A 352 21.03 -7.82 7.02
N ILE A 353 19.72 -7.68 6.95
CA ILE A 353 18.99 -6.45 7.31
C ILE A 353 19.17 -6.13 8.79
N VAL A 354 19.05 -7.13 9.67
CA VAL A 354 19.30 -6.97 11.11
C VAL A 354 20.73 -6.50 11.37
N ALA A 355 21.72 -7.14 10.73
CA ALA A 355 23.12 -6.75 10.82
C ALA A 355 23.35 -5.32 10.31
N ALA A 356 22.69 -4.92 9.22
CA ALA A 356 22.77 -3.56 8.69
C ALA A 356 22.19 -2.52 9.68
N GLN A 357 21.09 -2.83 10.35
CA GLN A 357 20.50 -1.97 11.39
C GLN A 357 21.46 -1.79 12.58
N GLU A 358 22.09 -2.87 13.03
CA GLU A 358 23.08 -2.83 14.11
C GLU A 358 24.31 -1.99 13.73
N GLN A 359 24.79 -2.14 12.50
CA GLN A 359 25.99 -1.45 12.01
C GLN A 359 25.75 0.05 11.77
N THR A 360 24.61 0.42 11.20
CA THR A 360 24.35 1.80 10.77
C THR A 360 23.62 2.64 11.83
N GLY A 361 22.87 1.98 12.71
CA GLY A 361 21.94 2.64 13.64
C GLY A 361 20.64 3.10 12.98
N HIS A 362 20.44 2.86 11.69
CA HIS A 362 19.23 3.23 10.94
C HIS A 362 18.27 2.05 10.78
N LEU A 363 17.03 2.36 10.43
CA LEU A 363 15.99 1.36 10.20
C LEU A 363 16.07 0.79 8.79
N PHE A 364 16.03 -0.52 8.68
CA PHE A 364 15.94 -1.26 7.42
C PHE A 364 14.81 -2.25 7.48
N ASN A 365 14.23 -2.58 6.33
CA ASN A 365 13.20 -3.61 6.21
C ASN A 365 13.29 -4.36 4.87
N LEU A 366 12.63 -5.53 4.84
CA LEU A 366 12.43 -6.33 3.63
C LEU A 366 10.99 -6.16 3.14
N GLU A 367 10.81 -5.76 1.90
CA GLU A 367 9.50 -5.54 1.29
C GLU A 367 9.24 -6.47 0.11
N ALA A 368 8.02 -6.97 0.00
CA ALA A 368 7.52 -7.56 -1.23
C ALA A 368 7.19 -6.41 -2.21
N THR A 369 8.21 -5.82 -2.81
CA THR A 369 8.08 -4.60 -3.60
C THR A 369 7.16 -4.80 -4.79
N PRO A 370 6.02 -4.10 -4.89
CA PRO A 370 5.21 -4.11 -6.11
C PRO A 370 5.92 -3.25 -7.15
N ALA A 371 6.52 -3.88 -8.15
CA ALA A 371 7.40 -3.18 -9.07
C ALA A 371 7.33 -3.78 -10.50
N GLU A 372 6.16 -3.71 -11.14
CA GLU A 372 5.94 -4.33 -12.45
C GLU A 372 6.84 -3.73 -13.53
N GLY A 373 7.02 -2.41 -13.56
CA GLY A 373 7.98 -1.78 -14.47
C GLY A 373 9.40 -2.31 -14.26
N THR A 374 9.76 -2.64 -13.01
CA THR A 374 11.06 -3.25 -12.68
C THR A 374 11.13 -4.71 -13.11
N THR A 375 10.05 -5.49 -12.92
CA THR A 375 10.02 -6.90 -13.33
C THR A 375 10.16 -7.04 -14.84
N TYR A 376 9.43 -6.21 -15.59
CA TYR A 376 9.54 -6.13 -17.05
C TYR A 376 10.96 -5.72 -17.48
N ARG A 377 11.51 -4.66 -16.91
CA ARG A 377 12.85 -4.19 -17.21
C ARG A 377 13.91 -5.25 -16.90
N PHE A 378 13.82 -5.92 -15.76
CA PHE A 378 14.73 -6.99 -15.39
C PHE A 378 14.71 -8.12 -16.43
N ALA A 379 13.53 -8.65 -16.75
CA ALA A 379 13.39 -9.73 -17.70
C ALA A 379 13.88 -9.32 -19.11
N LYS A 380 13.54 -8.13 -19.57
CA LYS A 380 13.96 -7.58 -20.86
C LYS A 380 15.49 -7.44 -20.98
N GLU A 381 16.14 -6.90 -19.92
CA GLU A 381 17.60 -6.73 -19.92
C GLU A 381 18.34 -8.06 -19.71
N ASP A 382 17.77 -8.99 -18.93
CA ASP A 382 18.37 -10.31 -18.73
C ASP A 382 18.34 -11.13 -20.00
N ARG A 383 17.25 -11.13 -20.75
CA ARG A 383 17.15 -11.84 -22.03
C ARG A 383 18.19 -11.39 -23.07
N LYS A 384 18.56 -10.12 -23.07
CA LYS A 384 19.63 -9.63 -23.95
C LYS A 384 21.00 -10.23 -23.61
N ARG A 385 21.23 -10.52 -22.32
CA ARG A 385 22.50 -11.01 -21.79
C ARG A 385 22.55 -12.53 -21.70
N PHE A 386 21.40 -13.13 -21.42
CA PHE A 386 21.18 -14.55 -21.18
C PHE A 386 19.96 -15.01 -21.97
N PRO A 387 20.12 -15.35 -23.26
CA PRO A 387 18.97 -15.65 -24.15
C PRO A 387 18.10 -16.83 -23.68
N ASP A 388 18.67 -17.73 -22.87
CA ASP A 388 18.03 -18.93 -22.33
C ASP A 388 17.50 -18.75 -20.90
N ILE A 389 17.55 -17.55 -20.33
CA ILE A 389 17.00 -17.28 -19.00
C ILE A 389 15.49 -17.47 -19.00
N ILE A 390 14.99 -18.20 -18.00
CA ILE A 390 13.57 -18.48 -17.85
C ILE A 390 12.85 -17.25 -17.28
N HIS A 391 11.79 -16.84 -17.93
CA HIS A 391 10.93 -15.72 -17.54
C HIS A 391 9.45 -16.09 -17.69
N ALA A 392 8.56 -15.26 -17.17
CA ALA A 392 7.13 -15.29 -17.43
C ALA A 392 6.76 -14.36 -18.59
N GLY A 393 5.51 -14.40 -19.03
CA GLY A 393 5.01 -13.58 -20.14
C GLY A 393 5.42 -14.12 -21.51
N SER A 394 5.24 -13.27 -22.51
CA SER A 394 5.59 -13.59 -23.92
C SER A 394 7.02 -13.17 -24.27
N GLU A 395 7.47 -13.59 -25.44
CA GLU A 395 8.74 -13.13 -26.04
C GLU A 395 8.80 -11.61 -26.25
N ARG A 396 7.65 -10.98 -26.47
CA ARG A 396 7.57 -9.51 -26.67
C ARG A 396 7.45 -8.77 -25.35
N GLU A 397 6.78 -9.38 -24.38
CA GLU A 397 6.45 -8.80 -23.07
C GLU A 397 6.89 -9.74 -21.94
N PRO A 398 8.23 -9.91 -21.78
CA PRO A 398 8.77 -10.75 -20.71
C PRO A 398 8.66 -10.02 -19.37
N TYR A 399 8.35 -10.74 -18.32
CA TYR A 399 8.39 -10.21 -16.95
C TYR A 399 8.82 -11.29 -15.97
N TYR A 400 9.14 -10.89 -14.74
CA TYR A 400 9.31 -11.80 -13.62
C TYR A 400 8.13 -11.68 -12.67
N THR A 401 7.75 -12.79 -12.06
CA THR A 401 6.68 -12.79 -11.04
C THR A 401 7.06 -11.87 -9.90
N ASN A 402 6.11 -11.06 -9.44
CA ASN A 402 6.34 -10.13 -8.34
C ASN A 402 6.79 -10.84 -7.07
N SER A 403 7.84 -10.32 -6.45
CA SER A 403 8.37 -10.75 -5.17
C SER A 403 8.45 -12.28 -5.04
N SER A 404 7.80 -12.86 -4.04
CA SER A 404 7.62 -14.31 -3.83
C SER A 404 6.19 -14.78 -4.07
N GLN A 405 5.42 -14.02 -4.86
CA GLN A 405 4.05 -14.37 -5.20
C GLN A 405 3.98 -15.66 -6.04
N LEU A 406 2.82 -16.30 -6.01
CA LEU A 406 2.50 -17.38 -6.94
C LEU A 406 2.44 -16.87 -8.39
N PRO A 407 2.80 -17.69 -9.38
CA PRO A 407 2.54 -17.38 -10.78
C PRO A 407 1.06 -17.08 -11.00
N VAL A 408 0.77 -16.09 -11.85
CA VAL A 408 -0.60 -15.75 -12.23
C VAL A 408 -1.31 -16.98 -12.77
N ALA A 409 -2.55 -17.20 -12.35
CA ALA A 409 -3.38 -18.35 -12.73
C ALA A 409 -2.86 -19.73 -12.27
N HIS A 410 -1.93 -19.79 -11.30
CA HIS A 410 -1.48 -21.07 -10.74
C HIS A 410 -2.64 -21.88 -10.15
N THR A 411 -3.51 -21.24 -9.39
CA THR A 411 -4.67 -21.89 -8.76
C THR A 411 -5.90 -20.98 -8.76
N PRO A 412 -7.09 -21.52 -9.08
CA PRO A 412 -8.34 -20.79 -8.90
C PRO A 412 -8.85 -20.86 -7.45
N ASP A 413 -8.24 -21.70 -6.59
CA ASP A 413 -8.61 -21.85 -5.19
C ASP A 413 -7.88 -20.82 -4.32
N PRO A 414 -8.59 -19.83 -3.76
CA PRO A 414 -7.97 -18.81 -2.91
C PRO A 414 -7.37 -19.40 -1.63
N PHE A 415 -7.91 -20.50 -1.09
CA PHE A 415 -7.37 -21.11 0.14
C PHE A 415 -6.06 -21.82 -0.13
N ALA A 416 -5.90 -22.48 -1.28
CA ALA A 416 -4.61 -23.05 -1.68
C ALA A 416 -3.53 -21.96 -1.85
N ALA A 417 -3.92 -20.78 -2.37
CA ALA A 417 -3.02 -19.63 -2.46
C ALA A 417 -2.64 -19.10 -1.06
N LEU A 418 -3.61 -19.00 -0.15
CA LEU A 418 -3.39 -18.57 1.23
C LEU A 418 -2.43 -19.51 1.98
N GLU A 419 -2.68 -20.82 1.94
CA GLU A 419 -1.82 -21.85 2.58
C GLU A 419 -0.39 -21.82 2.04
N HIS A 420 -0.23 -21.65 0.73
CA HIS A 420 1.09 -21.58 0.14
C HIS A 420 1.85 -20.32 0.59
N GLN A 421 1.17 -19.16 0.57
CA GLN A 421 1.80 -17.84 0.72
C GLN A 421 2.00 -17.41 2.18
N GLU A 422 1.28 -17.98 3.14
CA GLU A 422 1.33 -17.55 4.55
C GLU A 422 2.75 -17.46 5.10
N GLU A 423 3.54 -18.52 4.95
CA GLU A 423 4.92 -18.56 5.43
C GLU A 423 5.82 -17.53 4.74
N LEU A 424 5.68 -17.36 3.41
CA LEU A 424 6.51 -16.45 2.66
C LEU A 424 6.15 -14.99 2.94
N GLN A 425 4.85 -14.69 3.02
CA GLN A 425 4.35 -13.34 3.27
C GLN A 425 4.68 -12.84 4.69
N SER A 426 4.69 -13.74 5.68
CA SER A 426 5.04 -13.40 7.07
C SER A 426 6.53 -13.05 7.27
N LYS A 427 7.41 -13.34 6.30
CA LYS A 427 8.84 -13.00 6.36
C LYS A 427 9.15 -11.56 5.95
N TYR A 428 8.20 -10.84 5.35
CA TYR A 428 8.40 -9.46 4.95
C TYR A 428 8.17 -8.51 6.13
N THR A 429 9.25 -7.86 6.58
CA THR A 429 9.21 -6.90 7.70
C THR A 429 8.83 -5.48 7.26
N GLY A 430 8.85 -5.21 5.97
CA GLY A 430 8.60 -3.90 5.38
C GLY A 430 7.28 -3.78 4.61
N GLY A 431 6.52 -4.87 4.54
CA GLY A 431 5.24 -4.87 3.87
C GLY A 431 5.11 -5.90 2.76
N THR A 432 3.92 -6.39 2.66
CA THR A 432 3.48 -7.30 1.59
C THR A 432 1.98 -7.25 1.47
N VAL A 433 1.45 -7.72 0.35
CA VAL A 433 0.02 -7.98 0.19
C VAL A 433 -0.17 -9.24 -0.62
N LEU A 434 -1.10 -10.07 -0.20
CA LEU A 434 -1.55 -11.17 -1.04
C LEU A 434 -2.74 -10.72 -1.89
N HIS A 435 -2.56 -10.72 -3.19
CA HIS A 435 -3.63 -10.50 -4.15
C HIS A 435 -4.33 -11.83 -4.42
N LEU A 436 -5.57 -11.97 -4.00
CA LEU A 436 -6.41 -13.10 -4.37
C LEU A 436 -7.07 -12.81 -5.72
N TYR A 437 -6.47 -13.33 -6.77
CA TYR A 437 -7.00 -13.22 -8.13
C TYR A 437 -8.19 -14.16 -8.27
N MET A 438 -9.36 -13.58 -8.51
CA MET A 438 -10.60 -14.33 -8.68
C MET A 438 -10.79 -14.64 -10.16
N GLY A 439 -10.68 -15.91 -10.53
CA GLY A 439 -10.88 -16.36 -11.93
C GLY A 439 -12.31 -16.22 -12.44
N ALA A 440 -13.28 -15.99 -11.54
CA ALA A 440 -14.66 -15.65 -11.84
C ALA A 440 -15.12 -14.49 -10.95
N ALA A 441 -16.07 -13.70 -11.43
CA ALA A 441 -16.71 -12.68 -10.61
C ALA A 441 -17.31 -13.31 -9.35
N MET A 442 -17.13 -12.64 -8.21
CA MET A 442 -17.79 -13.08 -6.99
C MET A 442 -19.31 -12.86 -7.12
N SER A 443 -20.08 -13.81 -6.62
CA SER A 443 -21.54 -13.80 -6.79
C SER A 443 -22.21 -12.64 -6.07
N ASP A 444 -21.67 -12.25 -4.92
CA ASP A 444 -22.20 -11.16 -4.07
C ASP A 444 -21.19 -10.79 -2.97
N GLY A 445 -21.46 -9.67 -2.27
CA GLY A 445 -20.65 -9.19 -1.15
C GLY A 445 -20.64 -10.16 0.04
N LYS A 446 -21.69 -10.94 0.28
CA LYS A 446 -21.71 -11.89 1.40
C LYS A 446 -20.73 -13.04 1.20
N ALA A 447 -20.60 -13.53 -0.03
CA ALA A 447 -19.57 -14.51 -0.37
C ALA A 447 -18.17 -13.92 -0.21
N CYS A 448 -17.98 -12.65 -0.63
CA CYS A 448 -16.74 -11.91 -0.45
C CYS A 448 -16.40 -11.72 1.03
N ALA A 449 -17.33 -11.24 1.84
CA ALA A 449 -17.15 -11.08 3.30
C ALA A 449 -16.75 -12.39 3.97
N LYS A 450 -17.42 -13.50 3.61
CA LYS A 450 -17.12 -14.82 4.16
C LYS A 450 -15.71 -15.30 3.78
N LEU A 451 -15.26 -15.03 2.55
CA LEU A 451 -13.90 -15.37 2.11
C LEU A 451 -12.86 -14.56 2.89
N VAL A 452 -13.02 -13.23 2.92
CA VAL A 452 -12.09 -12.33 3.62
C VAL A 452 -12.04 -12.66 5.11
N ARG A 453 -13.20 -12.83 5.76
CA ARG A 453 -13.29 -13.22 7.17
C ARG A 453 -12.53 -14.51 7.45
N ARG A 454 -12.77 -15.56 6.68
CA ARG A 454 -12.08 -16.85 6.84
C ARG A 454 -10.58 -16.72 6.61
N ALA A 455 -10.15 -15.94 5.62
CA ALA A 455 -8.74 -15.70 5.36
C ALA A 455 -8.08 -15.02 6.57
N LEU A 456 -8.66 -13.95 7.11
CA LEU A 456 -8.10 -13.19 8.22
C LEU A 456 -8.16 -13.94 9.57
N GLU A 457 -9.18 -14.79 9.80
CA GLU A 457 -9.30 -15.58 11.03
C GLU A 457 -8.35 -16.79 11.07
N ASN A 458 -7.99 -17.39 9.91
CA ASN A 458 -7.26 -18.66 9.87
C ASN A 458 -5.80 -18.53 9.41
N PHE A 459 -5.39 -17.40 8.84
CA PHE A 459 -4.03 -17.19 8.31
C PHE A 459 -3.38 -15.95 8.92
N HIS A 460 -2.07 -16.03 9.17
CA HIS A 460 -1.23 -14.92 9.68
C HIS A 460 -0.80 -13.94 8.59
N LEU A 461 -1.56 -13.83 7.50
CA LEU A 461 -1.25 -12.91 6.42
C LEU A 461 -1.52 -11.47 6.86
N PRO A 462 -0.53 -10.55 6.73
CA PRO A 462 -0.68 -9.19 7.22
C PRO A 462 -1.68 -8.35 6.40
N TYR A 463 -1.72 -8.56 5.09
CA TYR A 463 -2.60 -7.87 4.15
C TYR A 463 -3.14 -8.79 3.09
N ILE A 464 -4.42 -8.67 2.79
CA ILE A 464 -5.04 -9.33 1.64
C ILE A 464 -5.89 -8.33 0.85
N THR A 465 -6.11 -8.63 -0.41
CA THR A 465 -7.08 -7.94 -1.25
C THR A 465 -7.69 -8.91 -2.25
N ILE A 466 -8.94 -8.66 -2.59
CA ILE A 466 -9.65 -9.37 -3.66
C ILE A 466 -9.38 -8.64 -4.96
N THR A 467 -8.99 -9.35 -6.00
CA THR A 467 -8.64 -8.76 -7.30
C THR A 467 -9.50 -9.37 -8.40
N PRO A 468 -10.68 -8.80 -8.69
CA PRO A 468 -11.46 -9.14 -9.87
C PRO A 468 -10.83 -8.53 -11.12
N THR A 469 -11.15 -9.09 -12.28
CA THR A 469 -10.99 -8.44 -13.58
C THR A 469 -12.38 -8.00 -14.06
N PHE A 470 -12.46 -6.79 -14.61
CA PHE A 470 -13.72 -6.26 -15.16
C PHE A 470 -13.46 -5.36 -16.37
N SER A 471 -14.50 -5.06 -17.10
CA SER A 471 -14.46 -4.21 -18.30
C SER A 471 -15.44 -3.05 -18.16
N ILE A 472 -15.10 -1.90 -18.74
CA ILE A 472 -15.97 -0.72 -18.78
C ILE A 472 -16.34 -0.44 -20.24
N CYS A 473 -17.63 -0.48 -20.53
CA CYS A 473 -18.17 -0.07 -21.81
C CYS A 473 -18.56 1.43 -21.75
N PRO A 474 -18.21 2.24 -22.77
CA PRO A 474 -18.59 3.66 -22.78
C PRO A 474 -20.11 3.90 -22.74
N GLU A 475 -20.92 2.95 -23.21
CA GLU A 475 -22.39 3.07 -23.29
C GLU A 475 -23.09 2.32 -22.15
N HIS A 476 -22.57 1.13 -21.74
CA HIS A 476 -23.22 0.24 -20.78
C HIS A 476 -22.55 0.21 -19.40
N GLY A 477 -21.43 0.93 -19.22
CA GLY A 477 -20.71 0.98 -17.96
C GLY A 477 -20.01 -0.33 -17.59
N TYR A 478 -20.08 -0.71 -16.31
CA TYR A 478 -19.40 -1.89 -15.74
C TYR A 478 -19.90 -3.22 -16.29
N ILE A 479 -18.96 -4.09 -16.68
CA ILE A 479 -19.19 -5.46 -17.14
C ILE A 479 -18.23 -6.37 -16.39
N SER A 480 -18.75 -7.35 -15.66
CA SER A 480 -17.93 -8.30 -14.91
C SER A 480 -17.14 -9.21 -15.84
N GLY A 481 -15.85 -9.40 -15.55
CA GLY A 481 -14.95 -10.25 -16.34
C GLY A 481 -14.20 -9.51 -17.44
N GLU A 482 -13.43 -10.27 -18.18
CA GLU A 482 -12.60 -9.79 -19.27
C GLU A 482 -13.38 -9.84 -20.60
N HIS A 483 -13.74 -8.67 -21.11
CA HIS A 483 -14.50 -8.50 -22.35
C HIS A 483 -13.83 -7.43 -23.21
N PRO A 484 -13.06 -7.79 -24.25
CA PRO A 484 -12.49 -6.79 -25.18
C PRO A 484 -13.56 -6.00 -25.95
N HIS A 485 -14.73 -6.60 -26.12
CA HIS A 485 -15.90 -6.00 -26.72
C HIS A 485 -17.13 -6.17 -25.83
N CYS A 486 -17.96 -5.15 -25.77
CA CYS A 486 -19.17 -5.14 -24.97
C CYS A 486 -20.18 -6.23 -25.48
N PRO A 487 -20.62 -7.13 -24.60
CA PRO A 487 -21.59 -8.16 -25.02
C PRO A 487 -22.99 -7.62 -25.42
N HIS A 488 -23.25 -6.32 -25.10
CA HIS A 488 -24.55 -5.68 -25.41
C HIS A 488 -24.55 -4.84 -26.69
N CYS A 489 -23.41 -4.16 -27.00
CA CYS A 489 -23.35 -3.26 -28.16
C CYS A 489 -22.13 -3.46 -29.05
N ASP A 490 -21.27 -4.44 -28.75
CA ASP A 490 -20.04 -4.77 -29.50
C ASP A 490 -18.99 -3.65 -29.58
N GLN A 491 -19.14 -2.56 -28.82
CA GLN A 491 -18.12 -1.53 -28.73
C GLN A 491 -16.90 -2.04 -27.96
N THR A 492 -15.72 -1.51 -28.28
CA THR A 492 -14.48 -1.77 -27.55
C THR A 492 -14.63 -1.28 -26.11
N THR A 493 -14.21 -2.10 -25.15
CA THR A 493 -14.25 -1.80 -23.72
C THR A 493 -12.87 -1.49 -23.18
N GLU A 494 -12.80 -0.79 -22.05
CA GLU A 494 -11.59 -0.69 -21.25
C GLU A 494 -11.54 -1.85 -20.25
N MET A 495 -10.56 -2.74 -20.37
CA MET A 495 -10.34 -3.81 -19.38
C MET A 495 -9.55 -3.28 -18.20
N TRP A 496 -10.01 -3.55 -16.99
CA TRP A 496 -9.43 -3.09 -15.75
C TRP A 496 -9.01 -4.26 -14.85
N THR A 497 -7.83 -4.16 -14.29
CA THR A 497 -7.35 -5.09 -13.25
C THR A 497 -6.35 -4.40 -12.34
N ARG A 498 -6.02 -5.06 -11.23
CA ARG A 498 -5.00 -4.58 -10.32
C ARG A 498 -3.67 -5.26 -10.66
N VAL A 499 -2.69 -4.47 -11.03
CA VAL A 499 -1.35 -4.97 -11.31
C VAL A 499 -0.38 -4.54 -10.22
N MET A 500 -0.48 -3.31 -9.74
CA MET A 500 0.51 -2.71 -8.85
C MET A 500 0.00 -2.23 -7.50
N GLY A 501 -1.11 -2.60 -7.06
CA GLY A 501 -1.62 -2.00 -5.84
C GLY A 501 -2.74 -1.01 -6.07
N TYR A 502 -3.01 -0.63 -7.30
CA TYR A 502 -4.18 0.15 -7.70
C TYR A 502 -4.74 -0.35 -9.03
N PHE A 503 -6.01 -0.11 -9.25
CA PHE A 503 -6.69 -0.47 -10.50
C PHE A 503 -6.40 0.53 -11.59
N ARG A 504 -6.21 0.04 -12.80
CA ARG A 504 -6.06 0.85 -14.01
C ARG A 504 -6.39 0.04 -15.26
N PRO A 505 -6.67 0.70 -16.39
CA PRO A 505 -6.85 0.01 -17.67
C PRO A 505 -5.61 -0.83 -18.03
N VAL A 506 -5.85 -2.04 -18.51
CA VAL A 506 -4.76 -2.96 -18.93
C VAL A 506 -3.88 -2.33 -20.01
N GLU A 507 -4.47 -1.57 -20.93
CA GLU A 507 -3.74 -0.85 -22.00
C GLU A 507 -2.77 0.21 -21.47
N SER A 508 -2.93 0.69 -20.24
CA SER A 508 -2.07 1.71 -19.63
C SER A 508 -0.84 1.12 -18.92
N PHE A 509 -0.60 -0.21 -19.01
CA PHE A 509 0.54 -0.90 -18.42
C PHE A 509 1.81 -0.89 -19.30
N ASN A 510 1.78 -0.35 -20.47
CA ASN A 510 2.91 -0.29 -21.42
C ASN A 510 3.82 0.90 -21.17
#